data_4883505d890763f922205b3b6edc94ee
#
_entry.id   4883505d890763f922205b3b6edc94ee
#
_cell.length_a   1.000
_cell.length_b   1.000
_cell.length_c   1.000
_cell.angle_alpha   90.00
_cell.angle_beta   90.00
_cell.angle_gamma   90.00
#
_symmetry.space_group_name_H-M   'P 1'
#
loop_
_entity.id
_entity.type
_entity.pdbx_description
1 polymer ?
#
loop_
_entity_poly.entity_id
_entity_poly.type
_entity_poly.pdbx_seq_one_letter_code
_entity_poly.pdbx_strand_id
1 'polypeptide(L)'
;MKDEKELIPEIFPLEKERKGGVANLIFAALLLEAAHMVDEGLNLNDIEAASQEAFGIREGYLSQIDNIGAPDVYEFLASLSSKLDSAHPLKGRYDNFFTPPGSLEKKDSLIAPGWGEDTVDLMLLDILKNRFLAVAFIVSVEVVEAGLLKLQDMDKLCKQAFEWKEGPFAQMNRLGLDEVMRIVTEKMEMSHRKEINFPVPRMLISQVQKNIPWPLNSGAA
;
A
#
# COMPACT_ATOMS: atom_id res chain seq x y z
N MET A 1 -8.95 11.93 28.43
CA MET A 1 -8.80 10.58 27.90
C MET A 1 -9.81 10.47 26.77
N LYS A 2 -9.39 10.67 25.52
CA LYS A 2 -10.18 10.35 24.34
C LYS A 2 -10.15 8.83 24.19
N ASP A 3 -11.30 8.24 24.00
CA ASP A 3 -11.43 6.79 23.83
C ASP A 3 -10.58 6.34 22.64
N GLU A 4 -9.71 5.35 22.84
CA GLU A 4 -8.85 4.72 21.79
C GLU A 4 -9.64 4.13 20.61
N LYS A 5 -10.98 4.22 20.64
CA LYS A 5 -11.86 3.74 19.56
C LYS A 5 -12.15 4.75 18.46
N GLU A 6 -11.76 6.04 18.61
CA GLU A 6 -12.05 7.09 17.62
C GLU A 6 -10.90 7.39 16.66
N LEU A 7 -9.75 6.73 16.78
CA LEU A 7 -8.52 7.03 16.02
C LEU A 7 -8.44 6.42 14.62
N ILE A 8 -9.40 5.62 14.22
CA ILE A 8 -9.56 5.21 12.82
C ILE A 8 -10.93 5.74 12.41
N PRO A 9 -11.02 6.78 11.54
CA PRO A 9 -12.32 7.17 11.03
C PRO A 9 -13.02 5.93 10.48
N GLU A 10 -14.36 5.90 10.55
CA GLU A 10 -15.23 4.80 10.05
C GLU A 10 -15.05 4.47 8.56
N ILE A 11 -13.87 4.76 7.99
CA ILE A 11 -13.47 4.45 6.62
C ILE A 11 -13.57 2.94 6.37
N PHE A 12 -13.38 2.13 7.42
CA PHE A 12 -13.49 0.67 7.34
C PHE A 12 -14.46 0.17 8.39
N PRO A 13 -15.79 0.10 8.10
CA PRO A 13 -16.76 -0.40 9.06
C PRO A 13 -16.35 -1.80 9.55
N LEU A 14 -16.09 -1.89 10.83
CA LEU A 14 -15.64 -3.09 11.56
C LEU A 14 -16.62 -4.29 11.50
N GLU A 15 -17.72 -4.19 10.79
CA GLU A 15 -18.75 -5.22 10.73
C GLU A 15 -18.31 -6.56 10.13
N LYS A 16 -17.13 -6.62 9.51
CA LYS A 16 -16.50 -7.87 9.10
C LYS A 16 -15.02 -7.80 9.45
N GLU A 17 -14.68 -8.15 10.67
CA GLU A 17 -13.33 -8.13 11.27
C GLU A 17 -12.19 -8.53 10.32
N ARG A 18 -12.41 -9.52 9.45
CA ARG A 18 -11.42 -9.94 8.45
C ARG A 18 -11.18 -8.91 7.35
N LYS A 19 -12.25 -8.28 6.83
CA LYS A 19 -12.12 -7.32 5.72
C LYS A 19 -11.53 -6.00 6.19
N GLY A 20 -11.92 -5.51 7.35
CA GLY A 20 -11.35 -4.31 7.97
C GLY A 20 -9.86 -4.48 8.25
N GLY A 21 -9.45 -5.61 8.81
CA GLY A 21 -8.03 -5.92 9.07
C GLY A 21 -7.19 -5.96 7.78
N VAL A 22 -7.71 -6.55 6.69
CA VAL A 22 -7.02 -6.58 5.39
C VAL A 22 -6.92 -5.20 4.77
N ALA A 23 -7.99 -4.39 4.84
CA ALA A 23 -7.94 -3.01 4.34
C ALA A 23 -6.88 -2.21 5.09
N ASN A 24 -6.82 -2.33 6.41
CA ASN A 24 -5.80 -1.67 7.23
C ASN A 24 -4.37 -2.09 6.85
N LEU A 25 -4.12 -3.37 6.52
CA LEU A 25 -2.81 -3.83 6.07
C LEU A 25 -2.38 -3.17 4.76
N ILE A 26 -3.27 -3.12 3.78
CA ILE A 26 -2.98 -2.50 2.48
C ILE A 26 -2.78 -0.99 2.65
N PHE A 27 -3.67 -0.34 3.40
CA PHE A 27 -3.59 1.10 3.65
C PHE A 27 -2.29 1.48 4.36
N ALA A 28 -1.96 0.77 5.45
CA ALA A 28 -0.72 0.97 6.17
C ALA A 28 0.52 0.83 5.28
N ALA A 29 0.54 -0.18 4.42
CA ALA A 29 1.64 -0.41 3.50
C ALA A 29 1.86 0.77 2.54
N LEU A 30 0.79 1.38 2.06
CA LEU A 30 0.85 2.51 1.13
C LEU A 30 1.18 3.83 1.82
N LEU A 31 0.67 4.05 3.04
CA LEU A 31 1.09 5.19 3.87
C LEU A 31 2.57 5.11 4.21
N LEU A 32 3.07 3.92 4.58
CA LEU A 32 4.48 3.69 4.83
C LEU A 32 5.35 3.96 3.61
N GLU A 33 4.93 3.51 2.42
CA GLU A 33 5.68 3.76 1.21
C GLU A 33 5.77 5.26 0.91
N ALA A 34 4.67 6.00 1.06
CA ALA A 34 4.67 7.46 0.91
C ALA A 34 5.63 8.12 1.92
N ALA A 35 5.56 7.75 3.20
CA ALA A 35 6.42 8.28 4.25
C ALA A 35 7.90 7.96 4.03
N HIS A 36 8.22 6.76 3.56
CA HIS A 36 9.60 6.40 3.19
C HIS A 36 10.13 7.23 2.02
N MET A 37 9.30 7.53 1.03
CA MET A 37 9.67 8.42 -0.07
C MET A 37 9.98 9.85 0.42
N VAL A 38 9.23 10.33 1.42
CA VAL A 38 9.51 11.63 2.07
C VAL A 38 10.86 11.58 2.81
N ASP A 39 11.16 10.51 3.55
CA ASP A 39 12.44 10.34 4.24
C ASP A 39 13.63 10.22 3.28
N GLU A 40 13.39 9.74 2.06
CA GLU A 40 14.37 9.72 0.98
C GLU A 40 14.65 11.10 0.39
N GLY A 41 13.87 12.13 0.77
CA GLY A 41 13.99 13.50 0.27
C GLY A 41 13.38 13.71 -1.11
N LEU A 42 12.47 12.83 -1.53
CA LEU A 42 11.74 12.99 -2.81
C LEU A 42 10.73 14.13 -2.71
N ASN A 43 10.45 14.76 -3.87
CA ASN A 43 9.50 15.85 -3.93
C ASN A 43 8.08 15.39 -3.59
N LEU A 44 7.39 16.15 -2.74
CA LEU A 44 6.06 15.81 -2.24
C LEU A 44 5.01 15.78 -3.36
N ASN A 45 5.10 16.71 -4.33
CA ASN A 45 4.17 16.74 -5.46
C ASN A 45 4.32 15.50 -6.35
N ASP A 46 5.56 15.02 -6.56
CA ASP A 46 5.81 13.82 -7.34
C ASP A 46 5.26 12.58 -6.64
N ILE A 47 5.43 12.48 -5.32
CA ILE A 47 4.89 11.35 -4.52
C ILE A 47 3.35 11.35 -4.57
N GLU A 48 2.74 12.51 -4.37
CA GLU A 48 1.28 12.65 -4.40
C GLU A 48 0.72 12.27 -5.77
N ALA A 49 1.25 12.88 -6.85
CA ALA A 49 0.84 12.61 -8.21
C ALA A 49 1.03 11.13 -8.58
N ALA A 50 2.14 10.52 -8.16
CA ALA A 50 2.41 9.11 -8.41
C ALA A 50 1.38 8.19 -7.76
N SER A 51 0.97 8.46 -6.53
CA SER A 51 -0.06 7.68 -5.84
C SER A 51 -1.45 7.87 -6.47
N GLN A 52 -1.78 9.10 -6.87
CA GLN A 52 -3.02 9.40 -7.59
C GLN A 52 -3.09 8.64 -8.92
N GLU A 53 -2.00 8.67 -9.70
CA GLU A 53 -1.95 7.99 -11.00
C GLU A 53 -1.93 6.46 -10.86
N ALA A 54 -1.23 5.92 -9.86
CA ALA A 54 -1.14 4.48 -9.63
C ALA A 54 -2.52 3.84 -9.45
N PHE A 55 -3.42 4.51 -8.74
CA PHE A 55 -4.70 3.94 -8.35
C PHE A 55 -5.92 4.65 -8.96
N GLY A 56 -5.72 5.79 -9.63
CA GLY A 56 -6.79 6.61 -10.17
C GLY A 56 -7.65 7.25 -9.08
N ILE A 57 -7.05 7.60 -7.94
CA ILE A 57 -7.68 8.23 -6.78
C ILE A 57 -7.56 9.76 -6.85
N ARG A 58 -8.47 10.44 -6.16
CA ARG A 58 -8.50 11.91 -6.15
C ARG A 58 -7.45 12.51 -5.20
N GLU A 59 -7.35 11.94 -4.01
CA GLU A 59 -6.39 12.32 -2.98
C GLU A 59 -5.36 11.22 -2.83
N GLY A 60 -4.08 11.58 -3.02
CA GLY A 60 -2.99 10.63 -2.87
C GLY A 60 -2.66 10.35 -1.40
N TYR A 61 -1.68 9.51 -1.17
CA TYR A 61 -1.40 9.03 0.19
C TYR A 61 -0.72 10.08 1.08
N LEU A 62 -0.04 11.09 0.54
CA LEU A 62 0.46 12.21 1.36
C LEU A 62 -0.67 13.09 1.87
N SER A 63 -1.65 13.42 1.02
CA SER A 63 -2.86 14.13 1.44
C SER A 63 -3.63 13.35 2.51
N GLN A 64 -3.70 12.02 2.38
CA GLN A 64 -4.35 11.18 3.39
C GLN A 64 -3.59 11.16 4.71
N ILE A 65 -2.25 11.12 4.69
CA ILE A 65 -1.43 11.25 5.92
C ILE A 65 -1.68 12.60 6.58
N ASP A 66 -1.73 13.67 5.81
CA ASP A 66 -1.94 15.02 6.34
C ASP A 66 -3.34 15.21 6.93
N ASN A 67 -4.37 14.65 6.27
CA ASN A 67 -5.75 14.67 6.76
C ASN A 67 -5.95 13.90 8.07
N ILE A 68 -5.24 12.77 8.25
CA ILE A 68 -5.27 11.96 9.48
C ILE A 68 -4.41 12.63 10.57
N GLY A 69 -3.29 13.23 10.19
CA GLY A 69 -2.23 13.71 11.06
C GLY A 69 -1.06 12.73 11.15
N ALA A 70 0.15 13.21 10.90
CA ALA A 70 1.34 12.35 10.88
C ALA A 70 1.58 11.58 12.20
N PRO A 71 1.38 12.17 13.40
CA PRO A 71 1.49 11.43 14.66
C PRO A 71 0.44 10.31 14.80
N ASP A 72 -0.80 10.55 14.38
CA ASP A 72 -1.87 9.54 14.44
C ASP A 72 -1.58 8.39 13.46
N VAL A 73 -1.04 8.70 12.28
CA VAL A 73 -0.55 7.69 11.33
C VAL A 73 0.59 6.88 11.94
N TYR A 74 1.55 7.53 12.61
CA TYR A 74 2.63 6.84 13.30
C TYR A 74 2.10 5.84 14.34
N GLU A 75 1.19 6.27 15.22
CA GLU A 75 0.58 5.40 16.23
C GLU A 75 -0.21 4.24 15.59
N PHE A 76 -0.94 4.52 14.52
CA PHE A 76 -1.65 3.47 13.77
C PHE A 76 -0.69 2.41 13.24
N LEU A 77 0.38 2.80 12.57
CA LEU A 77 1.38 1.89 12.00
C LEU A 77 2.11 1.09 13.09
N ALA A 78 2.52 1.75 14.18
CA ALA A 78 3.15 1.11 15.33
C ALA A 78 2.20 0.09 16.00
N SER A 79 0.92 0.45 16.15
CA SER A 79 -0.09 -0.45 16.72
C SER A 79 -0.33 -1.67 15.84
N LEU A 80 -0.31 -1.49 14.52
CA LEU A 80 -0.50 -2.58 13.56
C LEU A 80 0.66 -3.57 13.63
N SER A 81 1.90 -3.07 13.66
CA SER A 81 3.10 -3.91 13.85
C SER A 81 3.02 -4.75 15.12
N SER A 82 2.53 -4.18 16.23
CA SER A 82 2.38 -4.89 17.51
C SER A 82 1.23 -5.90 17.53
N LYS A 83 0.17 -5.67 16.75
CA LYS A 83 -1.01 -6.55 16.63
C LYS A 83 -0.80 -7.75 15.71
N LEU A 84 0.19 -7.71 14.85
CA LEU A 84 0.63 -8.88 14.09
C LEU A 84 1.32 -9.83 15.05
N ASP A 85 0.57 -10.74 15.67
CA ASP A 85 1.14 -11.74 16.55
C ASP A 85 2.05 -12.72 15.83
N SER A 86 2.79 -13.54 16.57
CA SER A 86 3.74 -14.50 16.01
C SER A 86 3.09 -15.55 15.11
N ALA A 87 1.77 -15.76 15.22
CA ALA A 87 0.99 -16.69 14.42
C ALA A 87 0.41 -16.04 13.16
N HIS A 88 0.47 -14.71 13.02
CA HIS A 88 -0.06 -14.03 11.85
C HIS A 88 0.74 -14.40 10.60
N PRO A 89 0.07 -14.79 9.48
CA PRO A 89 0.76 -15.27 8.27
C PRO A 89 1.77 -14.29 7.68
N LEU A 90 1.58 -13.00 7.90
CA LEU A 90 2.47 -11.94 7.41
C LEU A 90 3.58 -11.57 8.39
N LYS A 91 3.53 -12.07 9.63
CA LYS A 91 4.58 -11.86 10.63
C LYS A 91 5.87 -12.56 10.20
N GLY A 92 7.00 -11.94 10.46
CA GLY A 92 8.32 -12.48 10.06
C GLY A 92 8.67 -12.27 8.58
N ARG A 93 7.69 -11.99 7.71
CA ARG A 93 7.96 -11.56 6.34
C ARG A 93 8.13 -10.05 6.21
N TYR A 94 7.47 -9.29 7.09
CA TYR A 94 7.36 -7.84 7.03
C TYR A 94 7.69 -7.16 8.36
N ASP A 95 8.38 -7.81 9.28
CA ASP A 95 8.66 -7.24 10.61
C ASP A 95 9.26 -5.83 10.56
N ASN A 96 10.13 -5.56 9.59
CA ASN A 96 10.71 -4.23 9.40
C ASN A 96 9.88 -3.33 8.47
N PHE A 97 8.94 -3.90 7.71
CA PHE A 97 8.13 -3.13 6.76
C PHE A 97 7.11 -2.23 7.46
N PHE A 98 6.50 -2.70 8.54
CA PHE A 98 5.53 -1.94 9.31
C PHE A 98 6.15 -1.07 10.42
N THR A 99 7.48 -0.90 10.42
CA THR A 99 8.14 0.04 11.33
C THR A 99 7.98 1.46 10.78
N PRO A 100 7.22 2.34 11.44
CA PRO A 100 7.00 3.68 10.91
C PRO A 100 8.30 4.49 10.94
N PRO A 101 8.58 5.28 9.89
CA PRO A 101 9.74 6.16 9.85
C PRO A 101 9.61 7.29 10.86
N GLY A 102 10.76 7.74 11.40
CA GLY A 102 10.80 8.77 12.45
C GLY A 102 10.29 10.15 12.01
N SER A 103 10.19 10.39 10.70
CA SER A 103 9.58 11.60 10.17
C SER A 103 8.11 11.75 10.54
N LEU A 104 7.37 10.65 10.63
CA LEU A 104 5.97 10.66 11.07
C LEU A 104 5.81 10.98 12.56
N GLU A 105 6.77 10.60 13.41
CA GLU A 105 6.70 10.83 14.85
C GLU A 105 6.78 12.34 15.22
N LYS A 106 7.52 13.11 14.43
CA LYS A 106 7.95 14.47 14.81
C LYS A 106 7.24 15.61 14.09
N LYS A 107 6.41 15.32 13.10
CA LYS A 107 5.79 16.34 12.24
C LYS A 107 4.29 16.40 12.46
N ASP A 108 3.77 17.60 12.74
CA ASP A 108 2.33 17.86 12.75
C ASP A 108 1.73 17.75 11.34
N SER A 109 2.53 18.03 10.29
CA SER A 109 2.20 17.87 8.88
C SER A 109 3.43 17.46 8.09
N LEU A 110 3.30 16.50 7.14
CA LEU A 110 4.32 16.20 6.15
C LEU A 110 4.33 17.23 5.02
N ILE A 111 3.23 17.94 4.85
CA ILE A 111 3.02 18.89 3.77
C ILE A 111 3.52 20.26 4.19
N ALA A 112 4.54 20.77 3.49
CA ALA A 112 5.07 22.10 3.72
C ALA A 112 4.12 23.19 3.19
N PRO A 113 4.10 24.40 3.77
CA PRO A 113 3.43 25.56 3.17
C PRO A 113 3.93 25.78 1.72
N GLY A 114 2.99 25.98 0.78
CA GLY A 114 3.30 26.12 -0.65
C GLY A 114 3.30 24.81 -1.45
N TRP A 115 2.95 23.69 -0.83
CA TRP A 115 2.75 22.44 -1.51
C TRP A 115 1.69 22.56 -2.62
N GLY A 116 1.98 21.99 -3.80
CA GLY A 116 1.12 22.07 -4.97
C GLY A 116 1.53 23.16 -5.97
N GLU A 117 2.52 24.03 -5.64
CA GLU A 117 3.04 25.06 -6.54
C GLU A 117 4.16 24.54 -7.46
N ASP A 118 4.87 23.50 -7.05
CA ASP A 118 5.95 22.90 -7.82
C ASP A 118 5.42 22.03 -8.97
N THR A 119 6.18 21.99 -10.05
CA THR A 119 5.89 21.11 -11.19
C THR A 119 6.27 19.67 -10.89
N VAL A 120 5.44 18.73 -11.35
CA VAL A 120 5.70 17.29 -11.25
C VAL A 120 6.80 16.89 -12.25
N ASP A 121 7.80 16.13 -11.80
CA ASP A 121 8.81 15.53 -12.68
C ASP A 121 8.25 14.26 -13.33
N LEU A 122 7.91 14.36 -14.60
CA LEU A 122 7.34 13.26 -15.37
C LEU A 122 8.30 12.06 -15.52
N MET A 123 9.62 12.26 -15.40
CA MET A 123 10.59 11.15 -15.45
C MET A 123 10.58 10.33 -14.18
N LEU A 124 10.35 10.99 -13.03
CA LEU A 124 10.22 10.31 -11.73
C LEU A 124 8.84 9.70 -11.52
N LEU A 125 7.82 10.27 -12.12
CA LEU A 125 6.42 9.88 -11.90
C LEU A 125 6.20 8.37 -12.10
N ASP A 126 6.68 7.81 -13.22
CA ASP A 126 6.54 6.38 -13.49
C ASP A 126 7.30 5.50 -12.49
N ILE A 127 8.48 5.95 -12.04
CA ILE A 127 9.27 5.22 -11.06
C ILE A 127 8.52 5.18 -9.72
N LEU A 128 8.02 6.33 -9.26
CA LEU A 128 7.31 6.43 -7.98
C LEU A 128 5.97 5.71 -8.03
N LYS A 129 5.24 5.81 -9.14
CA LYS A 129 4.02 5.05 -9.40
C LYS A 129 4.27 3.55 -9.28
N ASN A 130 5.33 3.04 -9.89
CA ASN A 130 5.69 1.63 -9.83
C ASN A 130 6.03 1.19 -8.41
N ARG A 131 6.57 2.05 -7.56
CA ARG A 131 6.80 1.74 -6.14
C ARG A 131 5.49 1.51 -5.39
N PHE A 132 4.49 2.36 -5.59
CA PHE A 132 3.16 2.18 -5.00
C PHE A 132 2.48 0.91 -5.52
N LEU A 133 2.53 0.68 -6.84
CA LEU A 133 1.96 -0.52 -7.45
C LEU A 133 2.62 -1.80 -6.91
N ALA A 134 3.96 -1.82 -6.80
CA ALA A 134 4.68 -2.97 -6.25
C ALA A 134 4.20 -3.32 -4.83
N VAL A 135 4.11 -2.32 -3.95
CA VAL A 135 3.63 -2.50 -2.58
C VAL A 135 2.21 -3.04 -2.56
N ALA A 136 1.31 -2.43 -3.35
CA ALA A 136 -0.07 -2.89 -3.46
C ALA A 136 -0.17 -4.34 -3.95
N PHE A 137 0.60 -4.70 -4.97
CA PHE A 137 0.60 -6.05 -5.55
C PHE A 137 1.13 -7.08 -4.56
N ILE A 138 2.27 -6.82 -3.93
CA ILE A 138 2.89 -7.73 -2.99
C ILE A 138 1.95 -8.00 -1.81
N VAL A 139 1.45 -6.95 -1.15
CA VAL A 139 0.58 -7.12 0.02
C VAL A 139 -0.73 -7.80 -0.36
N SER A 140 -1.33 -7.46 -1.51
CA SER A 140 -2.56 -8.08 -1.97
C SER A 140 -2.38 -9.57 -2.27
N VAL A 141 -1.30 -9.96 -2.94
CA VAL A 141 -1.01 -11.36 -3.24
C VAL A 141 -0.72 -12.15 -1.97
N GLU A 142 0.06 -11.60 -1.04
CA GLU A 142 0.35 -12.25 0.25
C GLU A 142 -0.90 -12.46 1.10
N VAL A 143 -1.80 -11.49 1.14
CA VAL A 143 -3.09 -11.60 1.84
C VAL A 143 -3.93 -12.75 1.27
N VAL A 144 -3.96 -12.87 -0.07
CA VAL A 144 -4.68 -13.95 -0.75
C VAL A 144 -3.97 -15.31 -0.54
N GLU A 145 -2.63 -15.35 -0.66
CA GLU A 145 -1.82 -16.55 -0.40
C GLU A 145 -1.97 -17.05 1.04
N ALA A 146 -2.07 -16.14 2.00
CA ALA A 146 -2.33 -16.44 3.40
C ALA A 146 -3.78 -16.88 3.70
N GLY A 147 -4.66 -16.84 2.70
CA GLY A 147 -6.07 -17.22 2.85
C GLY A 147 -6.91 -16.24 3.68
N LEU A 148 -6.41 -15.03 3.91
CA LEU A 148 -7.12 -13.99 4.68
C LEU A 148 -8.31 -13.42 3.89
N LEU A 149 -8.18 -13.33 2.57
CA LEU A 149 -9.22 -12.88 1.66
C LEU A 149 -9.15 -13.63 0.34
N LYS A 150 -10.29 -13.79 -0.34
CA LYS A 150 -10.32 -14.34 -1.69
C LYS A 150 -9.89 -13.29 -2.71
N LEU A 151 -9.28 -13.72 -3.81
CA LEU A 151 -8.79 -12.86 -4.89
C LEU A 151 -9.87 -11.90 -5.42
N GLN A 152 -11.09 -12.40 -5.70
CA GLN A 152 -12.19 -11.59 -6.22
C GLN A 152 -12.72 -10.56 -5.20
N ASP A 153 -12.61 -10.89 -3.90
CA ASP A 153 -13.01 -9.99 -2.82
C ASP A 153 -11.96 -8.90 -2.59
N MET A 154 -10.68 -9.18 -2.90
CA MET A 154 -9.59 -8.20 -2.80
C MET A 154 -9.81 -7.01 -3.75
N ASP A 155 -10.08 -7.28 -5.03
CA ASP A 155 -10.35 -6.21 -6.00
C ASP A 155 -11.57 -5.37 -5.62
N LYS A 156 -12.63 -6.01 -5.11
CA LYS A 156 -13.81 -5.31 -4.60
C LYS A 156 -13.49 -4.46 -3.38
N LEU A 157 -12.71 -5.01 -2.44
CA LEU A 157 -12.31 -4.31 -1.22
C LEU A 157 -11.55 -3.02 -1.56
N CYS A 158 -10.52 -3.10 -2.41
CA CYS A 158 -9.71 -1.94 -2.76
C CYS A 158 -10.52 -0.85 -3.46
N LYS A 159 -11.44 -1.25 -4.37
CA LYS A 159 -12.33 -0.30 -5.04
C LYS A 159 -13.32 0.37 -4.08
N GLN A 160 -13.83 -0.34 -3.10
CA GLN A 160 -14.83 0.17 -2.16
C GLN A 160 -14.21 0.95 -1.00
N ALA A 161 -13.07 0.49 -0.48
CA ALA A 161 -12.44 1.09 0.69
C ALA A 161 -11.54 2.27 0.34
N PHE A 162 -10.84 2.22 -0.80
CA PHE A 162 -9.85 3.21 -1.20
C PHE A 162 -10.23 3.99 -2.45
N GLU A 163 -11.43 3.77 -2.98
CA GLU A 163 -11.91 4.40 -4.22
C GLU A 163 -11.00 4.14 -5.44
N TRP A 164 -10.23 3.05 -5.43
CA TRP A 164 -9.36 2.72 -6.56
C TRP A 164 -10.18 2.49 -7.82
N LYS A 165 -9.72 3.01 -8.94
CA LYS A 165 -10.34 2.81 -10.25
C LYS A 165 -10.39 1.33 -10.62
N GLU A 166 -9.31 0.59 -10.33
CA GLU A 166 -9.19 -0.85 -10.56
C GLU A 166 -8.62 -1.52 -9.32
N GLY A 167 -9.07 -2.76 -9.06
CA GLY A 167 -8.46 -3.56 -8.00
C GLY A 167 -7.07 -4.09 -8.40
N PRO A 168 -6.26 -4.54 -7.43
CA PRO A 168 -4.85 -4.89 -7.67
C PRO A 168 -4.68 -6.03 -8.67
N PHE A 169 -5.54 -7.05 -8.66
CA PHE A 169 -5.46 -8.17 -9.59
C PHE A 169 -5.91 -7.80 -11.01
N ALA A 170 -6.91 -6.92 -11.14
CA ALA A 170 -7.30 -6.37 -12.43
C ALA A 170 -6.18 -5.51 -13.03
N GLN A 171 -5.50 -4.69 -12.20
CA GLN A 171 -4.35 -3.91 -12.62
C GLN A 171 -3.19 -4.80 -13.08
N MET A 172 -2.88 -5.88 -12.33
CA MET A 172 -1.85 -6.85 -12.72
C MET A 172 -2.17 -7.52 -14.06
N ASN A 173 -3.43 -7.89 -14.29
CA ASN A 173 -3.85 -8.47 -15.57
C ASN A 173 -3.72 -7.47 -16.73
N ARG A 174 -4.04 -6.19 -16.50
CA ARG A 174 -3.93 -5.13 -17.51
C ARG A 174 -2.48 -4.80 -17.86
N LEU A 175 -1.59 -4.77 -16.87
CA LEU A 175 -0.16 -4.50 -17.08
C LEU A 175 0.56 -5.68 -17.73
N GLY A 176 0.08 -6.89 -17.51
CA GLY A 176 0.76 -8.13 -17.87
C GLY A 176 1.72 -8.62 -16.79
N LEU A 177 1.78 -9.93 -16.61
CA LEU A 177 2.50 -10.54 -15.48
C LEU A 177 4.02 -10.33 -15.52
N ASP A 178 4.61 -10.22 -16.70
CA ASP A 178 6.04 -9.95 -16.84
C ASP A 178 6.40 -8.56 -16.32
N GLU A 179 5.58 -7.55 -16.66
CA GLU A 179 5.75 -6.18 -16.17
C GLU A 179 5.51 -6.11 -14.66
N VAL A 180 4.49 -6.80 -14.15
CA VAL A 180 4.24 -6.90 -12.70
C VAL A 180 5.44 -7.49 -11.98
N MET A 181 6.04 -8.55 -12.54
CA MET A 181 7.23 -9.16 -11.94
C MET A 181 8.43 -8.22 -11.94
N ARG A 182 8.63 -7.46 -13.03
CA ARG A 182 9.67 -6.43 -13.11
C ARG A 182 9.50 -5.39 -12.00
N ILE A 183 8.30 -4.81 -11.89
CA ILE A 183 7.95 -3.79 -10.89
C ILE A 183 8.19 -4.32 -9.46
N VAL A 184 7.73 -5.53 -9.17
CA VAL A 184 7.88 -6.16 -7.85
C VAL A 184 9.35 -6.49 -7.54
N THR A 185 10.11 -6.96 -8.53
CA THR A 185 11.53 -7.27 -8.35
C THR A 185 12.35 -6.01 -8.08
N GLU A 186 12.10 -4.93 -8.80
CA GLU A 186 12.75 -3.63 -8.57
C GLU A 186 12.47 -3.12 -7.15
N LYS A 187 11.23 -3.23 -6.67
CA LYS A 187 10.89 -2.86 -5.29
C LYS A 187 11.62 -3.72 -4.26
N MET A 188 11.69 -5.03 -4.49
CA MET A 188 12.41 -5.94 -3.62
C MET A 188 13.90 -5.57 -3.52
N GLU A 189 14.54 -5.29 -4.65
CA GLU A 189 15.97 -4.90 -4.69
C GLU A 189 16.21 -3.58 -3.96
N MET A 190 15.33 -2.58 -4.16
CA MET A 190 15.39 -1.31 -3.44
C MET A 190 15.24 -1.50 -1.93
N SER A 191 14.31 -2.34 -1.51
CA SER A 191 14.04 -2.63 -0.11
C SER A 191 15.21 -3.39 0.56
N HIS A 192 15.80 -4.34 -0.16
CA HIS A 192 16.96 -5.11 0.34
C HIS A 192 18.16 -4.20 0.65
N ARG A 193 18.41 -3.17 -0.17
CA ARG A 193 19.47 -2.18 0.08
C ARG A 193 19.26 -1.39 1.39
N LYS A 194 18.03 -1.35 1.89
CA LYS A 194 17.63 -0.67 3.13
C LYS A 194 17.44 -1.63 4.30
N GLU A 195 17.85 -2.88 4.16
CA GLU A 195 17.63 -3.94 5.15
C GLU A 195 16.16 -4.24 5.44
N ILE A 196 15.24 -3.81 4.54
CA ILE A 196 13.83 -4.13 4.62
C ILE A 196 13.59 -5.42 3.87
N ASN A 197 13.06 -6.43 4.55
CA ASN A 197 12.75 -7.71 3.91
C ASN A 197 11.38 -7.65 3.22
N PHE A 198 11.41 -7.58 1.91
CA PHE A 198 10.20 -7.51 1.07
C PHE A 198 10.24 -8.65 0.03
N PRO A 199 9.86 -9.87 0.41
CA PRO A 199 9.98 -11.03 -0.48
C PRO A 199 8.95 -10.98 -1.62
N VAL A 200 9.31 -11.51 -2.77
CA VAL A 200 8.34 -11.74 -3.85
C VAL A 200 7.39 -12.86 -3.43
N PRO A 201 6.06 -12.64 -3.50
CA PRO A 201 5.07 -13.66 -3.14
C PRO A 201 5.21 -14.91 -4.01
N ARG A 202 5.15 -16.10 -3.41
CA ARG A 202 5.26 -17.38 -4.15
C ARG A 202 4.13 -17.56 -5.15
N MET A 203 2.93 -17.12 -4.77
CA MET A 203 1.76 -17.19 -5.64
C MET A 203 1.95 -16.33 -6.90
N LEU A 204 2.59 -15.14 -6.78
CA LEU A 204 2.93 -14.31 -7.94
C LEU A 204 3.94 -15.01 -8.85
N ILE A 205 5.03 -15.55 -8.28
CA ILE A 205 6.04 -16.30 -9.04
C ILE A 205 5.38 -17.46 -9.82
N SER A 206 4.53 -18.24 -9.15
CA SER A 206 3.80 -19.34 -9.78
C SER A 206 2.87 -18.87 -10.90
N GLN A 207 2.23 -17.71 -10.74
CA GLN A 207 1.31 -17.17 -11.75
C GLN A 207 2.07 -16.69 -13.00
N VAL A 208 3.20 -16.01 -12.79
CA VAL A 208 4.11 -15.61 -13.87
C VAL A 208 4.64 -16.81 -14.65
N GLN A 209 5.11 -17.86 -13.94
CA GLN A 209 5.60 -19.09 -14.59
C GLN A 209 4.54 -19.78 -15.45
N LYS A 210 3.28 -19.72 -15.06
CA LYS A 210 2.17 -20.28 -15.85
C LYS A 210 1.78 -19.40 -17.02
N ASN A 211 2.16 -18.13 -16.97
CA ASN A 211 1.79 -17.09 -17.94
C ASN A 211 0.26 -17.05 -18.19
N ILE A 212 -0.52 -17.15 -17.11
CA ILE A 212 -1.98 -17.13 -17.17
C ILE A 212 -2.46 -15.93 -16.33
N PRO A 213 -3.38 -15.08 -16.85
CA PRO A 213 -3.95 -13.99 -16.08
C PRO A 213 -4.64 -14.49 -14.80
N TRP A 214 -4.71 -13.63 -13.77
CA TRP A 214 -5.46 -13.92 -12.57
C TRP A 214 -6.93 -14.20 -12.90
N PRO A 215 -7.54 -15.26 -12.33
CA PRO A 215 -8.91 -15.66 -12.62
C PRO A 215 -9.89 -14.69 -11.92
N LEU A 216 -10.09 -13.54 -12.51
CA LEU A 216 -11.15 -12.61 -12.13
C LEU A 216 -12.43 -13.14 -12.76
N ASN A 217 -13.38 -13.62 -11.95
CA ASN A 217 -14.70 -13.94 -12.45
C ASN A 217 -15.26 -12.64 -13.07
N SER A 218 -15.30 -12.60 -14.38
CA SER A 218 -16.18 -11.69 -15.07
C SER A 218 -17.59 -12.05 -14.56
N GLY A 219 -18.10 -11.20 -13.65
CA GLY A 219 -19.49 -11.35 -13.23
C GLY A 219 -20.32 -11.52 -14.49
N ALA A 220 -21.05 -12.61 -14.55
CA ALA A 220 -22.08 -12.78 -15.56
C ALA A 220 -22.91 -11.48 -15.57
N ALA A 221 -22.96 -10.87 -16.74
CA ALA A 221 -23.77 -9.70 -17.02
C ALA A 221 -25.25 -10.01 -16.77
#